data_3baefb1e226090bbdf55546b37aa3397
#
_entry.id   3baefb1e226090bbdf55546b37aa3397
#
_cell.length_a   1.000
_cell.length_b   1.000
_cell.length_c   1.000
_cell.angle_alpha   90.00
_cell.angle_beta   90.00
_cell.angle_gamma   90.00
#
_symmetry.space_group_name_H-M   'P 1'
#
loop_
_entity.id
_entity.type
_entity.pdbx_description
1 polymer ?
#
loop_
_entity_poly.entity_id
_entity_poly.type
_entity_poly.pdbx_seq_one_letter_code
_entity_poly.pdbx_strand_id
1 'polypeptide(L)'
;MKMKLQDIINENLLENEFQINECKESFITMADKVMLLDTRLSEIKKYFKKILSPLKDLINIARQTNLLGVRAAIEAAHSTNDKQDFDDLLNTHMAVEAKLSAILIERRPDITCEDITKFSHDVGIGEFWITDEQGTVEITNVSGGKGFIFQNEGQTAPYLKLLSNPDLIVTAPPSRRALDNKVYKYVGVARKGKTGIVQIGTASKLYGESTAKGFSVVANQIKNLSEQSREITTEIETIIEKMDYITNKALESIKTILKHNIGRI
;
A
#
# COMPACT_ATOMS: atom_id res chain seq x y z
N MET A 1 79.14 16.34 3.36
CA MET A 1 78.08 15.85 2.41
C MET A 1 77.16 14.82 3.04
N LYS A 2 77.61 13.80 3.78
CA LYS A 2 76.75 12.81 4.47
C LYS A 2 75.83 13.41 5.53
N MET A 3 76.26 14.39 6.32
CA MET A 3 75.41 15.07 7.32
C MET A 3 74.15 15.78 6.70
N LYS A 4 74.33 16.52 5.62
CA LYS A 4 73.21 17.20 4.92
C LYS A 4 72.17 16.26 4.36
N LEU A 5 72.56 15.05 3.96
CA LEU A 5 71.60 14.06 3.45
C LEU A 5 70.77 13.46 4.58
N GLN A 6 71.34 13.23 5.74
CA GLN A 6 70.62 12.72 6.93
C GLN A 6 69.68 13.73 7.49
N ASP A 7 70.02 15.01 7.46
CA ASP A 7 69.08 16.09 7.91
C ASP A 7 67.87 16.20 7.01
N ILE A 8 68.04 16.12 5.68
CA ILE A 8 66.98 16.13 4.71
C ILE A 8 66.07 14.90 4.86
N ILE A 9 66.65 13.72 5.13
CA ILE A 9 65.85 12.50 5.36
C ILE A 9 65.03 12.63 6.64
N ASN A 10 65.63 13.17 7.71
CA ASN A 10 64.88 13.36 8.98
C ASN A 10 63.80 14.42 8.89
N GLU A 11 64.01 15.53 8.18
CA GLU A 11 62.95 16.52 7.90
C GLU A 11 61.80 15.90 7.11
N ASN A 12 62.04 15.17 6.03
CA ASN A 12 61.03 14.51 5.24
C ASN A 12 60.28 13.43 6.04
N LEU A 13 60.98 12.71 6.94
CA LEU A 13 60.31 11.74 7.84
C LEU A 13 59.36 12.41 8.82
N LEU A 14 59.77 13.52 9.43
CA LEU A 14 58.92 14.30 10.35
C LEU A 14 57.69 14.89 9.63
N GLU A 15 57.88 15.40 8.43
CA GLU A 15 56.78 15.97 7.64
C GLU A 15 55.80 14.87 7.20
N ASN A 16 56.24 13.69 6.80
CA ASN A 16 55.44 12.55 6.49
C ASN A 16 54.66 12.02 7.73
N GLU A 17 55.31 11.94 8.90
CA GLU A 17 54.62 11.56 10.15
C GLU A 17 53.55 12.57 10.53
N PHE A 18 53.76 13.86 10.35
CA PHE A 18 52.78 14.89 10.58
C PHE A 18 51.58 14.75 9.65
N GLN A 19 51.79 14.57 8.34
CA GLN A 19 50.74 14.36 7.33
C GLN A 19 49.94 13.08 7.60
N ILE A 20 50.62 11.99 8.01
CA ILE A 20 49.94 10.74 8.38
C ILE A 20 49.03 10.93 9.61
N ASN A 21 49.48 11.69 10.60
CA ASN A 21 48.69 11.96 11.79
C ASN A 21 47.45 12.86 11.49
N GLU A 22 47.62 13.92 10.68
CA GLU A 22 46.48 14.72 10.20
C GLU A 22 45.48 13.88 9.41
N CYS A 23 45.95 12.97 8.57
CA CYS A 23 45.12 12.06 7.81
C CYS A 23 44.36 11.11 8.75
N LYS A 24 44.96 10.54 9.77
CA LYS A 24 44.33 9.70 10.79
C LYS A 24 43.22 10.45 11.54
N GLU A 25 43.50 11.65 12.03
CA GLU A 25 42.54 12.51 12.71
C GLU A 25 41.33 12.82 11.82
N SER A 26 41.58 13.11 10.55
CA SER A 26 40.51 13.34 9.55
C SER A 26 39.66 12.10 9.32
N PHE A 27 40.27 10.90 9.24
CA PHE A 27 39.53 9.63 9.12
C PHE A 27 38.69 9.32 10.34
N ILE A 28 39.20 9.54 11.56
CA ILE A 28 38.43 9.34 12.80
C ILE A 28 37.21 10.27 12.80
N THR A 29 37.43 11.55 12.50
CA THR A 29 36.29 12.52 12.41
C THR A 29 35.25 12.15 11.35
N MET A 30 35.71 11.59 10.22
CA MET A 30 34.81 11.12 9.16
C MET A 30 34.02 9.89 9.61
N ALA A 31 34.66 8.94 10.30
CA ALA A 31 34.02 7.75 10.85
C ALA A 31 32.92 8.11 11.85
N ASP A 32 33.19 9.04 12.77
CA ASP A 32 32.20 9.53 13.76
C ASP A 32 30.98 10.17 13.09
N LYS A 33 31.21 10.95 12.03
CA LYS A 33 30.13 11.59 11.25
C LYS A 33 29.31 10.57 10.48
N VAL A 34 29.94 9.52 9.94
CA VAL A 34 29.24 8.40 9.27
C VAL A 34 28.38 7.64 10.26
N MET A 35 28.86 7.34 11.48
CA MET A 35 28.07 6.71 12.53
C MET A 35 26.86 7.56 12.93
N LEU A 36 27.03 8.89 13.03
CA LEU A 36 25.92 9.80 13.32
C LEU A 36 24.87 9.80 12.21
N LEU A 37 25.30 9.76 10.95
CA LEU A 37 24.40 9.66 9.79
C LEU A 37 23.62 8.35 9.78
N ASP A 38 24.28 7.23 10.09
CA ASP A 38 23.62 5.92 10.16
C ASP A 38 22.55 5.87 11.25
N THR A 39 22.86 6.43 12.42
CA THR A 39 21.89 6.57 13.52
C THR A 39 20.66 7.38 13.09
N ARG A 40 20.87 8.51 12.42
CA ARG A 40 19.76 9.37 11.93
C ARG A 40 18.96 8.71 10.83
N LEU A 41 19.58 8.00 9.90
CA LEU A 41 18.90 7.19 8.89
C LEU A 41 18.04 6.09 9.52
N SER A 42 18.52 5.49 10.60
CA SER A 42 17.79 4.48 11.37
C SER A 42 16.55 5.08 12.05
N GLU A 43 16.68 6.29 12.60
CA GLU A 43 15.53 7.04 13.16
C GLU A 43 14.51 7.40 12.08
N ILE A 44 14.94 7.90 10.94
CA ILE A 44 14.08 8.21 9.78
C ILE A 44 13.31 6.95 9.35
N LYS A 45 13.98 5.80 9.20
CA LYS A 45 13.32 4.51 8.90
C LYS A 45 12.27 4.12 9.93
N LYS A 46 12.52 4.37 11.21
CA LYS A 46 11.57 4.12 12.30
C LYS A 46 10.33 5.01 12.18
N TYR A 47 10.50 6.28 11.82
CA TYR A 47 9.38 7.20 11.60
C TYR A 47 8.60 6.87 10.33
N PHE A 48 9.26 6.49 9.24
CA PHE A 48 8.56 5.97 8.03
C PHE A 48 7.67 4.77 8.32
N LYS A 49 8.15 3.83 9.15
CA LYS A 49 7.32 2.69 9.59
C LYS A 49 6.11 3.12 10.42
N LYS A 50 6.27 4.18 11.25
CA LYS A 50 5.16 4.73 12.04
C LYS A 50 4.12 5.45 11.19
N ILE A 51 4.51 6.11 10.09
CA ILE A 51 3.58 6.76 9.15
C ILE A 51 2.83 5.73 8.31
N LEU A 52 3.47 4.62 7.94
CA LEU A 52 2.84 3.59 7.11
C LEU A 52 1.61 2.94 7.77
N SER A 53 1.60 2.80 9.11
CA SER A 53 0.45 2.25 9.83
C SER A 53 -0.75 3.21 9.78
N PRO A 54 -0.67 4.48 10.24
CA PRO A 54 -1.76 5.43 10.15
C PRO A 54 -2.26 5.69 8.72
N LEU A 55 -1.37 5.65 7.70
CA LEU A 55 -1.77 5.75 6.30
C LEU A 55 -2.66 4.58 5.86
N LYS A 56 -2.34 3.36 6.30
CA LYS A 56 -3.20 2.19 6.07
C LYS A 56 -4.55 2.35 6.75
N ASP A 57 -4.56 2.85 7.97
CA ASP A 57 -5.79 3.09 8.74
C ASP A 57 -6.64 4.19 8.09
N LEU A 58 -6.03 5.27 7.59
CA LEU A 58 -6.72 6.31 6.79
C LEU A 58 -7.36 5.75 5.52
N ILE A 59 -6.64 4.88 4.80
CA ILE A 59 -7.17 4.21 3.61
C ILE A 59 -8.36 3.32 4.00
N ASN A 60 -8.27 2.61 5.12
CA ASN A 60 -9.36 1.79 5.63
C ASN A 60 -10.57 2.64 6.06
N ILE A 61 -10.34 3.76 6.75
CA ILE A 61 -11.39 4.70 7.15
C ILE A 61 -12.05 5.32 5.91
N ALA A 62 -11.29 5.81 4.95
CA ALA A 62 -11.81 6.37 3.71
C ALA A 62 -12.69 5.37 2.97
N ARG A 63 -12.28 4.10 2.97
CA ARG A 63 -13.03 3.01 2.36
C ARG A 63 -14.30 2.66 3.16
N GLN A 64 -14.22 2.55 4.48
CA GLN A 64 -15.40 2.31 5.32
C GLN A 64 -16.39 3.48 5.21
N THR A 65 -15.90 4.72 5.16
CA THR A 65 -16.74 5.91 4.93
C THR A 65 -17.42 5.86 3.57
N ASN A 66 -16.72 5.43 2.52
CA ASN A 66 -17.28 5.24 1.19
C ASN A 66 -18.33 4.11 1.19
N LEU A 67 -18.06 2.99 1.86
CA LEU A 67 -18.99 1.89 2.05
C LEU A 67 -20.26 2.33 2.84
N LEU A 68 -20.09 3.20 3.84
CA LEU A 68 -21.19 3.78 4.60
C LEU A 68 -21.99 4.77 3.76
N GLY A 69 -21.32 5.59 2.93
CA GLY A 69 -21.96 6.46 1.95
C GLY A 69 -22.81 5.66 0.95
N VAL A 70 -22.24 4.55 0.44
CA VAL A 70 -22.96 3.61 -0.41
C VAL A 70 -24.15 2.99 0.33
N ARG A 71 -23.99 2.54 1.57
CA ARG A 71 -25.11 2.00 2.38
C ARG A 71 -26.20 3.05 2.64
N ALA A 72 -25.82 4.29 2.94
CA ALA A 72 -26.77 5.38 3.13
C ALA A 72 -27.53 5.71 1.83
N ALA A 73 -26.84 5.69 0.68
CA ALA A 73 -27.47 5.84 -0.64
C ALA A 73 -28.42 4.68 -0.96
N ILE A 74 -28.05 3.45 -0.59
CA ILE A 74 -28.91 2.25 -0.68
C ILE A 74 -30.19 2.44 0.12
N GLU A 75 -30.06 2.86 1.35
CA GLU A 75 -31.19 3.05 2.26
C GLU A 75 -32.12 4.15 1.72
N ALA A 76 -31.53 5.26 1.20
CA ALA A 76 -32.29 6.31 0.53
C ALA A 76 -33.03 5.80 -0.73
N ALA A 77 -32.32 5.01 -1.56
CA ALA A 77 -32.95 4.41 -2.78
C ALA A 77 -33.99 3.36 -2.47
N HIS A 78 -33.85 2.58 -1.39
CA HIS A 78 -34.93 1.67 -0.93
C HIS A 78 -36.23 2.39 -0.54
N SER A 79 -36.12 3.65 -0.11
CA SER A 79 -37.30 4.48 0.18
C SER A 79 -37.96 5.03 -1.09
N THR A 80 -37.29 4.97 -2.25
CA THR A 80 -37.75 5.55 -3.53
C THR A 80 -38.00 4.55 -4.67
N ASN A 81 -37.90 3.24 -4.44
CA ASN A 81 -38.19 2.17 -5.45
C ASN A 81 -37.09 1.96 -6.54
N ASP A 82 -35.89 2.56 -6.43
CA ASP A 82 -34.89 2.48 -7.48
C ASP A 82 -33.79 1.43 -7.17
N LYS A 83 -34.14 0.15 -7.31
CA LYS A 83 -33.17 -0.97 -7.26
C LYS A 83 -32.03 -0.85 -8.30
N GLN A 84 -32.32 -0.21 -9.43
CA GLN A 84 -31.42 -0.10 -10.56
C GLN A 84 -30.24 0.84 -10.22
N ASP A 85 -30.51 2.02 -9.68
CA ASP A 85 -29.50 3.01 -9.30
C ASP A 85 -28.53 2.49 -8.24
N PHE A 86 -29.03 1.63 -7.36
CA PHE A 86 -28.22 0.93 -6.37
C PHE A 86 -27.22 -0.05 -7.00
N ASP A 87 -27.72 -0.93 -7.88
CA ASP A 87 -26.87 -1.91 -8.55
C ASP A 87 -25.79 -1.22 -9.39
N ASP A 88 -26.10 -0.10 -10.03
CA ASP A 88 -25.16 0.68 -10.83
C ASP A 88 -24.09 1.36 -9.97
N LEU A 89 -24.47 1.92 -8.82
CA LEU A 89 -23.53 2.48 -7.86
C LEU A 89 -22.58 1.41 -7.31
N LEU A 90 -23.10 0.25 -6.92
CA LEU A 90 -22.30 -0.87 -6.43
C LEU A 90 -21.38 -1.43 -7.51
N ASN A 91 -21.86 -1.56 -8.74
CA ASN A 91 -21.06 -1.96 -9.89
C ASN A 91 -19.88 -1.00 -10.11
N THR A 92 -20.14 0.31 -10.06
CA THR A 92 -19.12 1.34 -10.21
C THR A 92 -18.07 1.25 -9.10
N HIS A 93 -18.51 1.11 -7.87
CA HIS A 93 -17.60 0.99 -6.72
C HIS A 93 -16.71 -0.27 -6.82
N MET A 94 -17.30 -1.43 -7.04
CA MET A 94 -16.54 -2.68 -7.18
C MET A 94 -15.61 -2.64 -8.41
N ALA A 95 -16.00 -1.97 -9.51
CA ALA A 95 -15.15 -1.81 -10.66
C ALA A 95 -13.87 -1.00 -10.34
N VAL A 96 -13.98 0.04 -9.53
CA VAL A 96 -12.82 0.81 -9.05
C VAL A 96 -11.93 -0.06 -8.17
N GLU A 97 -12.51 -0.81 -7.23
CA GLU A 97 -11.75 -1.74 -6.38
C GLU A 97 -11.02 -2.82 -7.20
N ALA A 98 -11.67 -3.39 -8.21
CA ALA A 98 -11.05 -4.38 -9.10
C ALA A 98 -9.89 -3.78 -9.91
N LYS A 99 -10.04 -2.57 -10.45
CA LYS A 99 -8.97 -1.85 -11.16
C LYS A 99 -7.79 -1.53 -10.27
N LEU A 100 -8.02 -1.05 -9.05
CA LEU A 100 -6.95 -0.79 -8.08
C LEU A 100 -6.22 -2.08 -7.69
N SER A 101 -6.97 -3.17 -7.53
CA SER A 101 -6.39 -4.50 -7.27
C SER A 101 -5.53 -4.99 -8.43
N ALA A 102 -5.96 -4.77 -9.68
CA ALA A 102 -5.16 -5.12 -10.86
C ALA A 102 -3.85 -4.33 -10.93
N ILE A 103 -3.87 -3.04 -10.56
CA ILE A 103 -2.65 -2.20 -10.47
C ILE A 103 -1.72 -2.69 -9.36
N LEU A 104 -2.26 -3.05 -8.19
CA LEU A 104 -1.48 -3.61 -7.09
C LEU A 104 -0.75 -4.90 -7.50
N ILE A 105 -1.48 -5.81 -8.14
CA ILE A 105 -0.96 -7.11 -8.59
C ILE A 105 0.12 -6.93 -9.67
N GLU A 106 -0.04 -5.96 -10.58
CA GLU A 106 0.98 -5.61 -11.57
C GLU A 106 2.30 -5.16 -10.90
N ARG A 107 2.19 -4.35 -9.84
CA ARG A 107 3.35 -3.82 -9.10
C ARG A 107 3.97 -4.82 -8.12
N ARG A 108 3.27 -5.88 -7.82
CA ARG A 108 3.68 -6.95 -6.91
C ARG A 108 3.52 -8.31 -7.59
N PRO A 109 4.35 -8.61 -8.62
CA PRO A 109 4.25 -9.87 -9.36
C PRO A 109 4.57 -11.10 -8.48
N ASP A 110 5.23 -10.90 -7.35
CA ASP A 110 5.56 -11.88 -6.32
C ASP A 110 4.45 -12.13 -5.28
N ILE A 111 3.29 -11.46 -5.43
CA ILE A 111 2.19 -11.55 -4.48
C ILE A 111 1.69 -13.00 -4.34
N THR A 112 1.49 -13.44 -3.10
CA THR A 112 1.05 -14.80 -2.77
C THR A 112 -0.42 -14.86 -2.37
N CYS A 113 -0.98 -16.07 -2.23
CA CYS A 113 -2.32 -16.26 -1.66
C CYS A 113 -2.41 -15.75 -0.21
N GLU A 114 -1.33 -15.87 0.57
CA GLU A 114 -1.26 -15.35 1.95
C GLU A 114 -1.30 -13.82 1.96
N ASP A 115 -0.52 -13.16 1.08
CA ASP A 115 -0.54 -11.70 0.94
C ASP A 115 -1.92 -11.20 0.54
N ILE A 116 -2.59 -11.84 -0.41
CA ILE A 116 -3.95 -11.49 -0.83
C ILE A 116 -4.97 -11.74 0.28
N THR A 117 -4.80 -12.79 1.07
CA THR A 117 -5.67 -13.05 2.23
C THR A 117 -5.56 -11.93 3.26
N LYS A 118 -4.34 -11.53 3.59
CA LYS A 118 -4.08 -10.41 4.49
C LYS A 118 -4.60 -9.10 3.90
N PHE A 119 -4.31 -8.84 2.64
CA PHE A 119 -4.80 -7.65 1.94
C PHE A 119 -6.35 -7.60 1.92
N SER A 120 -7.01 -8.71 1.62
CA SER A 120 -8.47 -8.85 1.67
C SER A 120 -9.04 -8.45 3.02
N HIS A 121 -8.43 -8.93 4.10
CA HIS A 121 -8.81 -8.57 5.46
C HIS A 121 -8.59 -7.07 5.74
N ASP A 122 -7.40 -6.55 5.40
CA ASP A 122 -7.00 -5.17 5.67
C ASP A 122 -7.87 -4.16 4.91
N VAL A 123 -8.23 -4.48 3.65
CA VAL A 123 -9.07 -3.61 2.82
C VAL A 123 -10.56 -3.99 2.83
N GLY A 124 -10.97 -5.14 3.44
CA GLY A 124 -12.34 -5.65 3.58
C GLY A 124 -13.00 -6.00 2.24
N ILE A 125 -12.25 -6.26 1.16
CA ILE A 125 -12.74 -6.92 -0.05
C ILE A 125 -12.96 -8.40 0.30
N GLY A 126 -14.16 -8.92 0.05
CA GLY A 126 -14.50 -10.27 0.51
C GLY A 126 -13.66 -11.36 -0.17
N GLU A 127 -13.57 -11.33 -1.49
CA GLU A 127 -12.91 -12.36 -2.27
C GLU A 127 -12.09 -11.79 -3.42
N PHE A 128 -10.97 -12.44 -3.65
CA PHE A 128 -10.10 -12.24 -4.81
C PHE A 128 -9.95 -13.54 -5.60
N TRP A 129 -10.11 -13.43 -6.91
CA TRP A 129 -9.88 -14.49 -7.88
C TRP A 129 -9.00 -13.94 -9.00
N ILE A 130 -7.74 -14.34 -9.02
CA ILE A 130 -6.74 -13.86 -9.97
C ILE A 130 -6.27 -15.02 -10.82
N THR A 131 -6.53 -14.92 -12.14
CA THR A 131 -6.26 -16.03 -13.06
C THR A 131 -5.01 -15.77 -13.91
N ASP A 132 -4.57 -16.83 -14.54
CA ASP A 132 -3.67 -16.82 -15.70
C ASP A 132 -4.43 -16.54 -17.02
N GLU A 133 -3.71 -16.66 -18.14
CA GLU A 133 -4.23 -16.46 -19.49
C GLU A 133 -5.17 -17.58 -19.97
N GLN A 134 -5.23 -18.70 -19.28
CA GLN A 134 -6.16 -19.83 -19.53
C GLN A 134 -7.43 -19.71 -18.66
N GLY A 135 -7.48 -18.74 -17.76
CA GLY A 135 -8.59 -18.60 -16.80
C GLY A 135 -8.44 -19.50 -15.57
N THR A 136 -7.24 -20.07 -15.32
CA THR A 136 -6.95 -20.86 -14.13
C THR A 136 -6.56 -19.93 -12.98
N VAL A 137 -7.16 -20.11 -11.82
CA VAL A 137 -6.91 -19.28 -10.63
C VAL A 137 -5.51 -19.58 -10.06
N GLU A 138 -4.62 -18.61 -10.17
CA GLU A 138 -3.26 -18.67 -9.60
C GLU A 138 -3.24 -18.20 -8.14
N ILE A 139 -3.99 -17.13 -7.84
CA ILE A 139 -3.96 -16.45 -6.54
C ILE A 139 -5.40 -16.16 -6.10
N THR A 140 -5.70 -16.51 -4.85
CA THR A 140 -7.01 -16.27 -4.23
C THR A 140 -6.90 -16.32 -2.71
N ASN A 141 -7.79 -15.62 -2.00
CA ASN A 141 -7.99 -15.76 -0.56
C ASN A 141 -9.08 -16.79 -0.21
N VAL A 142 -9.68 -17.42 -1.21
CA VAL A 142 -10.73 -18.43 -0.99
C VAL A 142 -10.09 -19.81 -0.82
N SER A 143 -10.37 -20.47 0.30
CA SER A 143 -9.88 -21.82 0.57
C SER A 143 -10.34 -22.80 -0.49
N GLY A 144 -9.40 -23.56 -1.06
CA GLY A 144 -9.66 -24.50 -2.16
C GLY A 144 -9.90 -23.86 -3.53
N GLY A 145 -9.79 -22.53 -3.64
CA GLY A 145 -10.02 -21.82 -4.91
C GLY A 145 -8.83 -21.83 -5.87
N LYS A 146 -7.60 -22.01 -5.37
CA LYS A 146 -6.42 -22.09 -6.24
C LYS A 146 -6.49 -23.32 -7.16
N GLY A 147 -6.24 -23.11 -8.44
CA GLY A 147 -6.35 -24.16 -9.49
C GLY A 147 -7.76 -24.29 -10.04
N PHE A 148 -8.75 -23.55 -9.53
CA PHE A 148 -10.08 -23.51 -10.14
C PHE A 148 -10.00 -22.86 -11.54
N ILE A 149 -10.67 -23.47 -12.52
CA ILE A 149 -10.66 -22.98 -13.91
C ILE A 149 -12.02 -22.32 -14.18
N PHE A 150 -11.98 -21.08 -14.67
CA PHE A 150 -13.19 -20.39 -15.14
C PHE A 150 -13.79 -21.12 -16.31
N GLN A 151 -15.05 -21.47 -16.21
CA GLN A 151 -15.76 -22.29 -17.18
C GLN A 151 -16.40 -21.44 -18.28
N ASN A 152 -16.55 -21.97 -19.47
CA ASN A 152 -17.21 -21.33 -20.61
C ASN A 152 -18.75 -21.19 -20.41
N GLU A 153 -19.26 -21.82 -19.38
CA GLU A 153 -20.67 -21.77 -19.01
C GLU A 153 -20.83 -21.41 -17.52
N GLY A 154 -22.01 -20.91 -17.15
CA GLY A 154 -22.34 -20.58 -15.77
C GLY A 154 -21.73 -19.27 -15.27
N GLN A 155 -21.46 -19.20 -13.98
CA GLN A 155 -21.14 -17.97 -13.25
C GLN A 155 -19.85 -17.28 -13.73
N THR A 156 -18.85 -18.05 -14.16
CA THR A 156 -17.53 -17.49 -14.54
C THR A 156 -17.41 -17.18 -16.03
N ALA A 157 -18.31 -17.70 -16.87
CA ALA A 157 -18.26 -17.52 -18.32
C ALA A 157 -18.16 -16.06 -18.81
N PRO A 158 -18.92 -15.11 -18.25
CA PRO A 158 -18.83 -13.70 -18.69
C PRO A 158 -17.44 -13.10 -18.54
N TYR A 159 -16.66 -13.54 -17.53
CA TYR A 159 -15.35 -12.99 -17.21
C TYR A 159 -14.26 -13.42 -18.18
N LEU A 160 -14.42 -14.56 -18.88
CA LEU A 160 -13.46 -15.01 -19.88
C LEU A 160 -13.29 -14.04 -21.05
N LYS A 161 -14.28 -13.18 -21.30
CA LYS A 161 -14.19 -12.09 -22.29
C LYS A 161 -13.05 -11.12 -21.99
N LEU A 162 -12.63 -10.99 -20.73
CA LEU A 162 -11.54 -10.12 -20.30
C LEU A 162 -10.18 -10.58 -20.81
N LEU A 163 -10.03 -11.86 -21.13
CA LEU A 163 -8.80 -12.40 -21.71
C LEU A 163 -8.53 -11.89 -23.12
N SER A 164 -9.59 -11.62 -23.89
CA SER A 164 -9.51 -11.11 -25.27
C SER A 164 -9.82 -9.62 -25.39
N ASN A 165 -10.48 -9.04 -24.39
CA ASN A 165 -10.81 -7.61 -24.37
C ASN A 165 -10.49 -6.98 -22.99
N PRO A 166 -9.26 -6.49 -22.80
CA PRO A 166 -8.76 -6.01 -21.52
C PRO A 166 -9.39 -4.67 -21.05
N ASP A 167 -10.06 -3.95 -21.94
CA ASP A 167 -10.72 -2.67 -21.59
C ASP A 167 -12.10 -2.87 -20.97
N LEU A 168 -12.66 -4.08 -21.08
CA LEU A 168 -13.96 -4.37 -20.49
C LEU A 168 -13.92 -4.37 -18.96
N ILE A 169 -15.07 -4.02 -18.39
CA ILE A 169 -15.42 -4.31 -17.02
C ILE A 169 -16.60 -5.27 -17.07
N VAL A 170 -16.48 -6.41 -16.42
CA VAL A 170 -17.55 -7.40 -16.36
C VAL A 170 -18.20 -7.34 -14.98
N THR A 171 -19.49 -7.02 -14.94
CA THR A 171 -20.33 -7.07 -13.76
C THR A 171 -21.35 -8.18 -13.92
N ALA A 172 -21.64 -8.92 -12.85
CA ALA A 172 -22.69 -9.92 -12.84
C ALA A 172 -23.72 -9.60 -11.75
N PRO A 173 -25.00 -9.94 -11.96
CA PRO A 173 -25.98 -9.86 -10.89
C PRO A 173 -25.59 -10.76 -9.71
N PRO A 174 -26.05 -10.46 -8.49
CA PRO A 174 -25.82 -11.33 -7.35
C PRO A 174 -26.30 -12.75 -7.63
N SER A 175 -25.44 -13.72 -7.38
CA SER A 175 -25.74 -15.12 -7.64
C SER A 175 -25.21 -16.03 -6.53
N ARG A 176 -25.79 -17.22 -6.40
CA ARG A 176 -25.33 -18.22 -5.44
C ARG A 176 -24.03 -18.83 -5.91
N ARG A 177 -23.01 -18.76 -5.04
CA ARG A 177 -21.73 -19.40 -5.31
C ARG A 177 -21.85 -20.92 -5.22
N ALA A 178 -21.33 -21.62 -6.21
CA ALA A 178 -21.39 -23.07 -6.25
C ALA A 178 -20.66 -23.76 -5.08
N LEU A 179 -19.67 -23.09 -4.47
CA LEU A 179 -18.82 -23.66 -3.43
C LEU A 179 -19.55 -23.84 -2.09
N ASP A 180 -20.38 -22.85 -1.67
CA ASP A 180 -21.03 -22.84 -0.35
C ASP A 180 -22.48 -22.32 -0.35
N ASN A 181 -23.05 -22.15 -1.54
CA ASN A 181 -24.42 -21.68 -1.75
C ASN A 181 -24.74 -20.28 -1.18
N LYS A 182 -23.72 -19.52 -0.76
CA LYS A 182 -23.87 -18.12 -0.34
C LYS A 182 -24.01 -17.21 -1.54
N VAL A 183 -24.78 -16.13 -1.37
CA VAL A 183 -24.97 -15.14 -2.45
C VAL A 183 -23.80 -14.16 -2.46
N TYR A 184 -23.18 -14.03 -3.61
CA TYR A 184 -22.10 -13.07 -3.89
C TYR A 184 -22.43 -12.24 -5.11
N LYS A 185 -21.92 -11.01 -5.12
CA LYS A 185 -21.80 -10.19 -6.30
C LYS A 185 -20.34 -10.13 -6.71
N TYR A 186 -20.09 -10.28 -8.01
CA TYR A 186 -18.73 -10.26 -8.56
C TYR A 186 -18.58 -9.17 -9.62
N VAL A 187 -17.40 -8.58 -9.65
CA VAL A 187 -16.94 -7.69 -10.72
C VAL A 187 -15.53 -8.10 -11.12
N GLY A 188 -15.28 -8.12 -12.43
CA GLY A 188 -13.97 -8.47 -12.98
C GLY A 188 -13.43 -7.45 -13.96
N VAL A 189 -12.12 -7.37 -13.99
CA VAL A 189 -11.33 -6.59 -14.95
C VAL A 189 -10.17 -7.44 -15.45
N ALA A 190 -9.57 -7.05 -16.58
CA ALA A 190 -8.35 -7.71 -17.02
C ALA A 190 -7.19 -7.44 -16.04
N ARG A 191 -6.36 -8.45 -15.86
CA ARG A 191 -5.08 -8.33 -15.15
C ARG A 191 -4.15 -7.42 -15.91
N LYS A 192 -3.31 -6.65 -15.22
CA LYS A 192 -2.29 -5.80 -15.81
C LYS A 192 -0.93 -6.48 -15.76
N GLY A 193 -0.06 -6.13 -16.72
CA GLY A 193 1.31 -6.68 -16.81
C GLY A 193 1.40 -8.13 -17.28
N LYS A 194 0.32 -8.90 -17.20
CA LYS A 194 0.20 -10.30 -17.63
C LYS A 194 -1.24 -10.56 -18.04
N THR A 195 -1.47 -11.36 -19.08
CA THR A 195 -2.82 -11.77 -19.45
C THR A 195 -3.47 -12.57 -18.33
N GLY A 196 -4.72 -12.28 -18.04
CA GLY A 196 -5.48 -12.90 -16.96
C GLY A 196 -6.64 -12.04 -16.49
N ILE A 197 -7.31 -12.49 -15.45
CA ILE A 197 -8.50 -11.84 -14.89
C ILE A 197 -8.22 -11.50 -13.42
N VAL A 198 -8.66 -10.32 -12.99
CA VAL A 198 -8.79 -9.96 -11.59
C VAL A 198 -10.27 -9.81 -11.31
N GLN A 199 -10.85 -10.76 -10.59
CA GLN A 199 -12.22 -10.74 -10.15
C GLN A 199 -12.27 -10.54 -8.64
N ILE A 200 -13.13 -9.63 -8.19
CA ILE A 200 -13.41 -9.42 -6.77
C ILE A 200 -14.85 -9.77 -6.47
N GLY A 201 -15.10 -10.27 -5.26
CA GLY A 201 -16.40 -10.69 -4.81
C GLY A 201 -16.77 -10.09 -3.45
N THR A 202 -18.05 -9.74 -3.27
CA THR A 202 -18.58 -9.31 -1.98
C THR A 202 -19.81 -10.15 -1.61
N ALA A 203 -19.87 -10.57 -0.34
CA ALA A 203 -21.00 -11.36 0.17
C ALA A 203 -22.25 -10.50 0.36
N SER A 204 -23.41 -11.05 0.05
CA SER A 204 -24.68 -10.34 0.00
C SER A 204 -25.36 -10.07 1.35
N LYS A 205 -24.65 -10.08 2.47
CA LYS A 205 -25.25 -9.57 3.73
C LYS A 205 -25.78 -8.13 3.62
N LEU A 206 -25.36 -7.42 2.57
CA LEU A 206 -25.82 -6.08 2.23
C LEU A 206 -27.24 -6.06 1.60
N TYR A 207 -27.78 -7.21 1.18
CA TYR A 207 -29.04 -7.27 0.44
C TYR A 207 -30.29 -7.71 1.25
N GLY A 208 -30.13 -7.96 2.57
CA GLY A 208 -31.13 -8.75 3.31
C GLY A 208 -31.68 -8.25 4.64
N GLU A 209 -31.28 -7.12 5.21
CA GLU A 209 -31.81 -6.67 6.50
C GLU A 209 -32.39 -5.25 6.45
N SER A 210 -33.63 -5.14 6.91
CA SER A 210 -34.51 -3.98 6.81
C SER A 210 -34.11 -2.76 7.66
N THR A 211 -34.17 -1.75 7.08
CA THR A 211 -34.36 -0.31 6.96
C THR A 211 -34.33 0.64 8.17
N ALA A 212 -34.88 0.36 9.34
CA ALA A 212 -35.01 1.41 10.39
C ALA A 212 -33.88 1.41 11.42
N LYS A 213 -33.21 0.28 11.65
CA LYS A 213 -32.07 0.18 12.52
C LYS A 213 -30.73 0.60 11.84
N GLY A 214 -30.71 0.62 10.51
CA GLY A 214 -29.52 0.93 9.71
C GLY A 214 -29.01 2.36 9.90
N PHE A 215 -29.91 3.34 9.87
CA PHE A 215 -29.52 4.76 9.94
C PHE A 215 -28.85 5.16 11.24
N SER A 216 -29.30 4.67 12.39
CA SER A 216 -28.65 5.02 13.66
C SER A 216 -27.28 4.37 13.83
N VAL A 217 -27.11 3.15 13.30
CA VAL A 217 -25.81 2.45 13.28
C VAL A 217 -24.84 3.15 12.32
N VAL A 218 -25.31 3.54 11.12
CA VAL A 218 -24.52 4.29 10.14
C VAL A 218 -24.07 5.64 10.68
N ALA A 219 -24.98 6.41 11.29
CA ALA A 219 -24.65 7.72 11.88
C ALA A 219 -23.61 7.60 13.01
N ASN A 220 -23.72 6.60 13.88
CA ASN A 220 -22.75 6.35 14.94
C ASN A 220 -21.40 5.88 14.38
N GLN A 221 -21.39 5.06 13.34
CA GLN A 221 -20.15 4.63 12.68
C GLN A 221 -19.44 5.79 11.96
N ILE A 222 -20.20 6.67 11.27
CA ILE A 222 -19.63 7.88 10.65
C ILE A 222 -19.01 8.79 11.71
N LYS A 223 -19.68 8.97 12.84
CA LYS A 223 -19.15 9.77 13.96
C LYS A 223 -17.82 9.18 14.48
N ASN A 224 -17.80 7.89 14.78
CA ASN A 224 -16.59 7.21 15.27
C ASN A 224 -15.45 7.25 14.26
N LEU A 225 -15.75 7.06 12.96
CA LEU A 225 -14.77 7.16 11.88
C LEU A 225 -14.20 8.56 11.71
N SER A 226 -15.05 9.59 11.88
CA SER A 226 -14.61 11.00 11.84
C SER A 226 -13.66 11.32 12.99
N GLU A 227 -13.94 10.82 14.19
CA GLU A 227 -13.08 10.97 15.36
C GLU A 227 -11.73 10.27 15.16
N GLN A 228 -11.74 9.00 14.73
CA GLN A 228 -10.52 8.25 14.41
C GLN A 228 -9.70 8.90 13.30
N SER A 229 -10.34 9.38 12.23
CA SER A 229 -9.66 10.08 11.14
C SER A 229 -8.96 11.35 11.64
N ARG A 230 -9.58 12.10 12.55
CA ARG A 230 -8.98 13.29 13.15
C ARG A 230 -7.78 12.95 14.02
N GLU A 231 -7.86 11.91 14.85
CA GLU A 231 -6.75 11.46 15.69
C GLU A 231 -5.56 11.02 14.82
N ILE A 232 -5.79 10.22 13.78
CA ILE A 232 -4.75 9.76 12.86
C ILE A 232 -4.11 10.96 12.11
N THR A 233 -4.91 11.93 11.69
CA THR A 233 -4.38 13.13 11.01
C THR A 233 -3.44 13.91 11.95
N THR A 234 -3.81 14.10 13.21
CA THR A 234 -2.96 14.77 14.21
C THR A 234 -1.67 13.98 14.48
N GLU A 235 -1.75 12.66 14.52
CA GLU A 235 -0.57 11.80 14.67
C GLU A 235 0.37 11.90 13.45
N ILE A 236 -0.18 11.92 12.24
CA ILE A 236 0.59 12.12 11.00
C ILE A 236 1.28 13.49 10.99
N GLU A 237 0.57 14.57 11.33
CA GLU A 237 1.15 15.92 11.43
C GLU A 237 2.34 15.94 12.40
N THR A 238 2.18 15.36 13.59
CA THR A 238 3.26 15.24 14.57
C THR A 238 4.46 14.45 14.05
N ILE A 239 4.24 13.41 13.25
CA ILE A 239 5.31 12.61 12.66
C ILE A 239 6.01 13.38 11.55
N ILE A 240 5.27 14.12 10.71
CA ILE A 240 5.83 14.97 9.66
C ILE A 240 6.74 16.05 10.26
N GLU A 241 6.30 16.75 11.30
CA GLU A 241 7.11 17.76 12.00
C GLU A 241 8.42 17.18 12.54
N LYS A 242 8.37 15.98 13.14
CA LYS A 242 9.58 15.29 13.62
C LYS A 242 10.49 14.87 12.48
N MET A 243 9.93 14.45 11.35
CA MET A 243 10.72 14.10 10.15
C MET A 243 11.43 15.32 9.57
N ASP A 244 10.74 16.45 9.46
CA ASP A 244 11.34 17.71 8.99
C ASP A 244 12.48 18.15 9.89
N TYR A 245 12.31 18.07 11.21
CA TYR A 245 13.36 18.38 12.17
C TYR A 245 14.60 17.47 11.97
N ILE A 246 14.40 16.14 11.85
CA ILE A 246 15.50 15.18 11.68
C ILE A 246 16.18 15.34 10.32
N THR A 247 15.41 15.58 9.26
CA THR A 247 15.93 15.79 7.90
C THR A 247 16.77 17.06 7.83
N ASN A 248 16.31 18.16 8.44
CA ASN A 248 17.05 19.41 8.49
C ASN A 248 18.36 19.25 9.26
N LYS A 249 18.35 18.56 10.40
CA LYS A 249 19.60 18.26 11.15
C LYS A 249 20.56 17.36 10.36
N ALA A 250 20.07 16.39 9.61
CA ALA A 250 20.90 15.57 8.74
C ALA A 250 21.55 16.40 7.62
N LEU A 251 20.77 17.30 6.99
CA LEU A 251 21.25 18.23 5.98
C LEU A 251 22.33 19.20 6.51
N GLU A 252 22.15 19.75 7.70
CA GLU A 252 23.15 20.60 8.36
C GLU A 252 24.46 19.83 8.63
N SER A 253 24.34 18.58 9.07
CA SER A 253 25.49 17.71 9.28
C SER A 253 26.27 17.44 7.98
N ILE A 254 25.55 17.15 6.89
CA ILE A 254 26.15 16.95 5.55
C ILE A 254 26.82 18.23 5.06
N LYS A 255 26.19 19.40 5.19
CA LYS A 255 26.78 20.70 4.82
C LYS A 255 28.05 20.99 5.59
N THR A 256 28.08 20.66 6.88
CA THR A 256 29.25 20.85 7.73
C THR A 256 30.40 19.94 7.30
N ILE A 257 30.12 18.68 6.94
CA ILE A 257 31.10 17.73 6.41
C ILE A 257 31.69 18.24 5.10
N LEU A 258 30.83 18.70 4.16
CA LEU A 258 31.26 19.22 2.86
C LEU A 258 32.12 20.49 3.02
N LYS A 259 31.73 21.42 3.88
CA LYS A 259 32.47 22.67 4.12
C LYS A 259 33.84 22.42 4.71
N HIS A 260 33.99 21.39 5.55
CA HIS A 260 35.28 21.03 6.15
C HIS A 260 36.24 20.37 5.14
N ASN A 261 35.69 19.62 4.19
CA ASN A 261 36.49 18.92 3.17
C ASN A 261 36.87 19.82 1.98
N ILE A 262 36.01 20.80 1.59
CA ILE A 262 36.29 21.71 0.48
C ILE A 262 37.24 22.86 0.91
N GLY A 263 37.28 23.24 2.18
CA GLY A 263 38.18 24.29 2.70
C GLY A 263 39.60 23.84 2.94
N ARG A 264 39.93 22.57 2.61
CA ARG A 264 41.27 21.98 2.77
C ARG A 264 41.95 21.61 1.43
N ILE A 265 41.36 21.96 0.29
CA ILE A 265 41.94 21.94 -1.04
C ILE A 265 42.31 23.37 -1.44
#